data_9d065cc467abe8d81d95cd43dbec1b5d
#
_entry.id   9d065cc467abe8d81d95cd43dbec1b5d
#
_cell.length_a   1.000
_cell.length_b   1.000
_cell.length_c   1.000
_cell.angle_alpha   90.00
_cell.angle_beta   90.00
_cell.angle_gamma   90.00
#
_symmetry.space_group_name_H-M   'P 1'
#
loop_
_entity.id
_entity.type
_entity.pdbx_description
1 polymer ?
#
loop_
_entity_poly.entity_id
_entity_poly.type
_entity_poly.pdbx_seq_one_letter_code
_entity_poly.pdbx_strand_id
1 'polypeptide(L)'
;MAIIGIAANRGCEMIVAMNARTSSTNRKNLVNAVAKCRLIAALALFVIGQLSANAAPIETTGGSGGNKQAGKANSLKPAAQGQIPVAFVISDGAVIIDFCGPWEVFQDVMIPGRQDHPFRLYTVAETTAPIRTSGGMKIVPDYTLGNAPPPKVIVIPAQSEPSAAVLEWIRKSTKNTDVTMSVCTGAFVLAKTGLLSRKTATTFHAAFVRFAMQFPDIHLKRGARFVEDGNLATAGGLSSGIDLALRVVERYYGREIAKKTAYDMEYQGQGWMNPDSNQVYARAPVSTAEHPLCAVCGMDVNRVSAPKSVFKGTTYYFCSDDDKKIFDAAPDKFVNANEKL
;
A
#
# COMPACT_ATOMS: atom_id res chain seq x y z
N MET A 1 -26.49 21.92 12.48
CA MET A 1 -26.21 22.78 13.65
C MET A 1 -26.80 22.29 14.98
N ALA A 2 -27.93 21.62 15.02
CA ALA A 2 -28.55 21.14 16.28
C ALA A 2 -27.85 19.91 16.91
N ILE A 3 -27.20 19.07 16.12
CA ILE A 3 -26.58 17.80 16.57
C ILE A 3 -25.28 18.04 17.36
N ILE A 4 -24.47 19.03 16.98
CA ILE A 4 -23.19 19.33 17.66
C ILE A 4 -23.44 19.97 19.04
N GLY A 5 -24.52 20.73 19.22
CA GLY A 5 -24.90 21.32 20.52
C GLY A 5 -25.31 20.28 21.56
N ILE A 6 -25.92 19.16 21.16
CA ILE A 6 -26.41 18.10 22.05
C ILE A 6 -25.25 17.22 22.55
N ALA A 7 -24.24 16.97 21.73
CA ALA A 7 -23.08 16.18 22.14
C ALA A 7 -22.18 16.90 23.14
N ALA A 8 -21.99 18.22 22.99
CA ALA A 8 -21.22 19.03 23.93
C ALA A 8 -21.90 19.15 25.31
N ASN A 9 -23.24 19.18 25.35
CA ASN A 9 -23.99 19.29 26.60
C ASN A 9 -23.98 17.96 27.41
N ARG A 10 -24.04 16.80 26.72
CA ARG A 10 -23.98 15.48 27.40
C ARG A 10 -22.58 15.15 27.95
N GLY A 11 -21.53 15.57 27.29
CA GLY A 11 -20.15 15.38 27.76
C GLY A 11 -19.88 16.18 29.07
N CYS A 12 -20.42 17.40 29.19
CA CYS A 12 -20.25 18.23 30.36
C CYS A 12 -21.05 17.72 31.57
N GLU A 13 -22.24 17.15 31.35
CA GLU A 13 -23.07 16.55 32.41
C GLU A 13 -22.45 15.26 32.97
N MET A 14 -21.78 14.46 32.13
CA MET A 14 -21.14 13.21 32.55
C MET A 14 -19.89 13.47 33.42
N ILE A 15 -19.13 14.53 33.14
CA ILE A 15 -17.96 14.93 33.95
C ILE A 15 -18.42 15.48 35.32
N VAL A 16 -19.54 16.18 35.36
CA VAL A 16 -20.12 16.70 36.61
C VAL A 16 -20.64 15.55 37.49
N ALA A 17 -21.23 14.52 36.93
CA ALA A 17 -21.74 13.36 37.66
C ALA A 17 -20.63 12.47 38.24
N MET A 18 -19.47 12.36 37.61
CA MET A 18 -18.34 11.59 38.13
C MET A 18 -17.61 12.25 39.29
N ASN A 19 -17.64 13.59 39.40
CA ASN A 19 -16.96 14.35 40.45
C ASN A 19 -17.83 14.65 41.68
N ALA A 20 -19.10 14.30 41.70
CA ALA A 20 -20.02 14.57 42.79
C ALA A 20 -19.85 13.67 44.04
N ARG A 21 -18.88 12.76 44.05
CA ARG A 21 -18.63 11.84 45.19
C ARG A 21 -17.49 12.24 46.13
N THR A 22 -16.89 13.42 45.97
CA THR A 22 -15.84 13.88 46.88
C THR A 22 -16.18 15.24 47.53
N SER A 23 -16.33 15.20 48.83
CA SER A 23 -16.31 16.22 49.93
C SER A 23 -16.80 17.67 49.64
N SER A 24 -17.52 18.21 50.67
CA SER A 24 -18.28 19.46 50.69
C SER A 24 -17.50 20.78 50.50
N THR A 25 -16.19 20.76 50.37
CA THR A 25 -15.36 21.98 50.30
C THR A 25 -15.20 22.55 48.87
N ASN A 26 -15.72 21.89 47.83
CA ASN A 26 -15.42 22.23 46.42
C ASN A 26 -16.60 22.87 45.65
N ARG A 27 -17.72 23.19 46.26
CA ARG A 27 -18.89 23.76 45.53
C ARG A 27 -18.63 25.12 44.88
N LYS A 28 -17.85 26.00 45.52
CA LYS A 28 -17.56 27.35 44.97
C LYS A 28 -16.64 27.30 43.77
N ASN A 29 -15.70 26.36 43.74
CA ASN A 29 -14.80 26.20 42.62
C ASN A 29 -15.48 25.54 41.37
N LEU A 30 -16.49 24.71 41.62
CA LEU A 30 -17.26 24.06 40.56
C LEU A 30 -18.17 25.04 39.79
N VAL A 31 -18.83 25.97 40.54
CA VAL A 31 -19.67 27.02 39.95
C VAL A 31 -18.84 27.97 39.07
N ASN A 32 -17.64 28.33 39.49
CA ASN A 32 -16.72 29.17 38.70
C ASN A 32 -16.16 28.45 37.47
N ALA A 33 -15.92 27.13 37.51
CA ALA A 33 -15.48 26.34 36.38
C ALA A 33 -16.57 26.22 35.29
N VAL A 34 -17.82 26.00 35.68
CA VAL A 34 -18.96 25.94 34.77
C VAL A 34 -19.23 27.30 34.09
N ALA A 35 -19.12 28.42 34.87
CA ALA A 35 -19.26 29.77 34.32
C ALA A 35 -18.16 30.09 33.29
N LYS A 36 -16.90 29.70 33.55
CA LYS A 36 -15.79 29.87 32.61
C LYS A 36 -15.96 29.03 31.33
N CYS A 37 -16.44 27.78 31.41
CA CYS A 37 -16.72 26.96 30.23
C CYS A 37 -17.83 27.56 29.35
N ARG A 38 -18.86 28.14 29.94
CA ARG A 38 -19.94 28.82 29.18
C ARG A 38 -19.46 30.09 28.49
N LEU A 39 -18.54 30.84 29.11
CA LEU A 39 -17.95 32.04 28.50
C LEU A 39 -17.03 31.69 27.29
N ILE A 40 -16.24 30.63 27.42
CA ILE A 40 -15.37 30.16 26.33
C ILE A 40 -16.18 29.64 25.14
N ALA A 41 -17.27 28.90 25.39
CA ALA A 41 -18.17 28.42 24.34
C ALA A 41 -18.89 29.56 23.60
N ALA A 42 -19.27 30.63 24.30
CA ALA A 42 -19.90 31.82 23.73
C ALA A 42 -18.92 32.65 22.87
N LEU A 43 -17.65 32.77 23.28
CA LEU A 43 -16.60 33.43 22.51
C LEU A 43 -16.22 32.64 21.24
N ALA A 44 -16.18 31.31 21.31
CA ALA A 44 -15.88 30.47 20.15
C ALA A 44 -16.97 30.59 19.05
N LEU A 45 -18.24 30.69 19.45
CA LEU A 45 -19.36 30.91 18.51
C LEU A 45 -19.34 32.29 17.86
N PHE A 46 -18.84 33.31 18.58
CA PHE A 46 -18.75 34.68 18.05
C PHE A 46 -17.61 34.82 17.02
N VAL A 47 -16.47 34.14 17.24
CA VAL A 47 -15.34 34.14 16.29
C VAL A 47 -15.66 33.38 15.00
N ILE A 48 -16.42 32.28 15.09
CA ILE A 48 -16.84 31.51 13.90
C ILE A 48 -17.86 32.32 13.03
N GLY A 49 -18.68 33.14 13.66
CA GLY A 49 -19.64 34.00 12.95
C GLY A 49 -19.00 35.15 12.15
N GLN A 50 -17.83 35.63 12.54
CA GLN A 50 -17.11 36.71 11.84
C GLN A 50 -16.25 36.27 10.67
N LEU A 51 -15.88 34.97 10.60
CA LEU A 51 -15.05 34.41 9.52
C LEU A 51 -15.83 34.06 8.24
N SER A 52 -17.16 34.07 8.29
CA SER A 52 -18.01 33.69 7.14
C SER A 52 -18.38 34.86 6.21
N ALA A 53 -17.97 36.08 6.50
CA ALA A 53 -18.47 37.28 5.79
C ALA A 53 -17.52 37.84 4.70
N ASN A 54 -16.31 37.28 4.50
CA ASN A 54 -15.32 37.85 3.56
C ASN A 54 -14.69 36.82 2.62
N ALA A 55 -15.46 35.86 2.11
CA ALA A 55 -15.00 35.02 0.99
C ALA A 55 -15.47 35.64 -0.34
N ALA A 56 -14.60 36.40 -0.99
CA ALA A 56 -14.80 36.81 -2.37
C ALA A 56 -14.72 35.59 -3.31
N PRO A 57 -15.49 35.54 -4.40
CA PRO A 57 -15.41 34.42 -5.35
C PRO A 57 -14.04 34.41 -6.02
N ILE A 58 -13.32 33.29 -5.92
CA ILE A 58 -12.11 33.05 -6.70
C ILE A 58 -12.57 32.69 -8.11
N GLU A 59 -12.35 33.58 -9.07
CA GLU A 59 -12.46 33.25 -10.48
C GLU A 59 -11.39 32.24 -10.86
N THR A 60 -11.80 31.02 -11.13
CA THR A 60 -10.94 30.00 -11.72
C THR A 60 -10.76 30.30 -13.21
N THR A 61 -9.64 30.92 -13.57
CA THR A 61 -9.19 30.95 -14.96
C THR A 61 -8.90 29.51 -15.40
N GLY A 62 -9.72 29.04 -16.34
CA GLY A 62 -9.61 27.71 -16.92
C GLY A 62 -8.29 27.50 -17.65
N GLY A 63 -7.35 26.83 -17.01
CA GLY A 63 -6.25 26.16 -17.67
C GLY A 63 -6.74 24.84 -18.24
N SER A 64 -6.92 24.76 -19.56
CA SER A 64 -7.19 23.53 -20.31
C SER A 64 -5.96 22.62 -20.26
N GLY A 65 -5.76 21.95 -19.13
CA GLY A 65 -4.85 20.81 -18.99
C GLY A 65 -5.62 19.56 -19.38
N GLY A 66 -5.29 18.99 -20.54
CA GLY A 66 -5.94 17.80 -21.09
C GLY A 66 -6.01 16.67 -20.05
N ASN A 67 -7.20 16.38 -19.61
CA ASN A 67 -7.54 15.23 -18.82
C ASN A 67 -7.32 13.98 -19.68
N LYS A 68 -6.10 13.41 -19.67
CA LYS A 68 -5.85 12.08 -20.20
C LYS A 68 -6.67 11.13 -19.32
N GLN A 69 -7.85 10.83 -19.82
CA GLN A 69 -8.77 9.84 -19.30
C GLN A 69 -7.95 8.59 -18.94
N ALA A 70 -7.81 8.31 -17.66
CA ALA A 70 -7.26 7.03 -17.17
C ALA A 70 -8.00 5.94 -17.93
N GLY A 71 -7.25 5.14 -18.72
CA GLY A 71 -7.83 4.16 -19.62
C GLY A 71 -8.89 3.36 -18.88
N LYS A 72 -10.08 3.22 -19.49
CA LYS A 72 -11.17 2.40 -18.94
C LYS A 72 -10.57 1.03 -18.61
N ALA A 73 -10.33 0.77 -17.32
CA ALA A 73 -9.93 -0.56 -16.89
C ALA A 73 -11.00 -1.53 -17.37
N ASN A 74 -10.58 -2.61 -18.03
CA ASN A 74 -11.50 -3.67 -18.41
C ASN A 74 -12.25 -4.13 -17.17
N SER A 75 -13.58 -3.91 -17.13
CA SER A 75 -14.40 -4.40 -16.05
C SER A 75 -14.35 -5.92 -16.04
N LEU A 76 -14.20 -6.48 -14.86
CA LEU A 76 -14.27 -7.92 -14.64
C LEU A 76 -15.73 -8.30 -14.37
N LYS A 77 -16.08 -9.52 -14.71
CA LYS A 77 -17.43 -10.03 -14.45
C LYS A 77 -17.36 -10.99 -13.26
N PRO A 78 -17.88 -10.60 -12.09
CA PRO A 78 -18.01 -11.55 -11.00
C PRO A 78 -18.96 -12.68 -11.43
N ALA A 79 -18.75 -13.88 -10.90
CA ALA A 79 -19.72 -14.96 -11.05
C ALA A 79 -21.09 -14.51 -10.52
N ALA A 80 -22.16 -14.88 -11.20
CA ALA A 80 -23.52 -14.53 -10.79
C ALA A 80 -23.87 -15.09 -9.40
N GLN A 81 -23.23 -16.20 -9.02
CA GLN A 81 -23.33 -16.84 -7.70
C GLN A 81 -21.96 -17.35 -7.28
N GLY A 82 -21.76 -17.51 -5.96
CA GLY A 82 -20.51 -17.98 -5.37
C GLY A 82 -19.47 -16.89 -5.17
N GLN A 83 -18.37 -17.26 -4.57
CA GLN A 83 -17.28 -16.37 -4.16
C GLN A 83 -16.17 -16.38 -5.20
N ILE A 84 -15.47 -15.25 -5.35
CA ILE A 84 -14.26 -15.13 -6.16
C ILE A 84 -13.09 -15.68 -5.34
N PRO A 85 -12.42 -16.77 -5.76
CA PRO A 85 -11.31 -17.33 -5.02
C PRO A 85 -10.05 -16.47 -5.18
N VAL A 86 -9.46 -16.06 -4.06
CA VAL A 86 -8.24 -15.24 -3.96
C VAL A 86 -7.16 -16.04 -3.26
N ALA A 87 -6.10 -16.40 -3.98
CA ALA A 87 -4.93 -17.09 -3.45
C ALA A 87 -3.83 -16.11 -3.06
N PHE A 88 -3.41 -16.14 -1.80
CA PHE A 88 -2.22 -15.44 -1.30
C PHE A 88 -1.06 -16.42 -1.30
N VAL A 89 -0.11 -16.26 -2.24
CA VAL A 89 1.05 -17.14 -2.37
C VAL A 89 2.14 -16.66 -1.43
N ILE A 90 2.36 -17.39 -0.34
CA ILE A 90 3.24 -16.96 0.75
C ILE A 90 4.36 -17.99 1.00
N SER A 91 5.54 -17.49 1.35
CA SER A 91 6.69 -18.27 1.81
C SER A 91 7.39 -17.56 2.96
N ASP A 92 8.45 -18.15 3.49
CA ASP A 92 9.26 -17.49 4.51
C ASP A 92 9.69 -16.09 4.08
N GLY A 93 9.76 -15.16 5.03
CA GLY A 93 10.08 -13.77 4.80
C GLY A 93 8.94 -12.95 4.18
N ALA A 94 7.73 -13.50 3.99
CA ALA A 94 6.59 -12.74 3.46
C ALA A 94 6.35 -11.47 4.29
N VAL A 95 6.29 -10.33 3.62
CA VAL A 95 6.04 -9.02 4.26
C VAL A 95 4.56 -8.92 4.60
N ILE A 96 4.26 -8.74 5.89
CA ILE A 96 2.90 -8.87 6.43
C ILE A 96 1.91 -7.96 5.73
N ILE A 97 2.18 -6.67 5.63
CA ILE A 97 1.24 -5.72 5.02
C ILE A 97 1.00 -5.98 3.53
N ASP A 98 1.97 -6.59 2.83
CA ASP A 98 1.87 -6.85 1.40
C ASP A 98 0.78 -7.89 1.08
N PHE A 99 0.44 -8.77 2.02
CA PHE A 99 -0.66 -9.72 1.88
C PHE A 99 -1.84 -9.43 2.81
N CYS A 100 -1.62 -9.02 4.07
CA CYS A 100 -2.70 -8.67 4.98
C CYS A 100 -3.45 -7.40 4.54
N GLY A 101 -2.78 -6.40 3.95
CA GLY A 101 -3.46 -5.22 3.41
C GLY A 101 -4.48 -5.57 2.32
N PRO A 102 -4.09 -6.26 1.24
CA PRO A 102 -5.04 -6.78 0.26
C PRO A 102 -6.07 -7.77 0.83
N TRP A 103 -5.69 -8.57 1.83
CA TRP A 103 -6.58 -9.51 2.50
C TRP A 103 -7.77 -8.77 3.12
N GLU A 104 -7.50 -7.77 3.97
CA GLU A 104 -8.54 -6.97 4.60
C GLU A 104 -9.43 -6.27 3.58
N VAL A 105 -8.86 -5.71 2.50
CA VAL A 105 -9.66 -5.10 1.44
C VAL A 105 -10.68 -6.10 0.87
N PHE A 106 -10.25 -7.32 0.49
CA PHE A 106 -11.15 -8.30 -0.09
C PHE A 106 -12.14 -8.87 0.92
N GLN A 107 -11.75 -8.99 2.21
CA GLN A 107 -12.60 -9.46 3.28
C GLN A 107 -13.75 -8.48 3.58
N ASP A 108 -13.46 -7.17 3.55
CA ASP A 108 -14.41 -6.13 3.94
C ASP A 108 -15.36 -5.71 2.80
N VAL A 109 -15.25 -6.34 1.63
CA VAL A 109 -16.19 -6.03 0.53
C VAL A 109 -17.59 -6.51 0.86
N MET A 110 -18.53 -5.57 0.88
CA MET A 110 -19.95 -5.82 1.06
C MET A 110 -20.74 -5.40 -0.16
N ILE A 111 -21.58 -6.30 -0.68
CA ILE A 111 -22.43 -6.04 -1.85
C ILE A 111 -23.89 -5.91 -1.37
N PRO A 112 -24.59 -4.80 -1.68
CA PRO A 112 -26.00 -4.63 -1.31
C PRO A 112 -26.87 -5.80 -1.77
N GLY A 113 -27.67 -6.35 -0.85
CA GLY A 113 -28.55 -7.48 -1.12
C GLY A 113 -27.88 -8.86 -1.12
N ARG A 114 -26.57 -8.92 -0.88
CA ARG A 114 -25.82 -10.16 -0.74
C ARG A 114 -25.48 -10.43 0.74
N GLN A 115 -25.69 -11.67 1.20
CA GLN A 115 -25.46 -12.07 2.60
C GLN A 115 -24.08 -12.68 2.82
N ASP A 116 -23.47 -13.27 1.78
CA ASP A 116 -22.15 -13.88 1.83
C ASP A 116 -21.06 -12.92 1.36
N HIS A 117 -19.83 -13.16 1.84
CA HIS A 117 -18.66 -12.42 1.34
C HIS A 117 -18.42 -12.72 -0.14
N PRO A 118 -18.19 -11.69 -0.99
CA PRO A 118 -18.01 -11.90 -2.42
C PRO A 118 -16.66 -12.54 -2.79
N PHE A 119 -15.69 -12.54 -1.88
CA PHE A 119 -14.39 -13.15 -2.06
C PHE A 119 -14.17 -14.31 -1.08
N ARG A 120 -13.53 -15.38 -1.56
CA ARG A 120 -13.03 -16.49 -0.74
C ARG A 120 -11.52 -16.40 -0.66
N LEU A 121 -11.00 -16.03 0.50
CA LEU A 121 -9.58 -15.81 0.73
C LEU A 121 -8.93 -17.07 1.27
N TYR A 122 -7.71 -17.38 0.80
CA TYR A 122 -6.91 -18.48 1.32
C TYR A 122 -5.44 -18.29 1.00
N THR A 123 -4.60 -18.85 1.85
CA THR A 123 -3.15 -18.87 1.71
C THR A 123 -2.67 -20.15 1.02
N VAL A 124 -1.65 -20.03 0.18
CA VAL A 124 -1.02 -21.14 -0.55
C VAL A 124 0.48 -21.08 -0.34
N ALA A 125 1.08 -22.21 0.03
CA ALA A 125 2.53 -22.37 0.15
C ALA A 125 3.00 -23.72 -0.41
N GLU A 126 4.30 -23.98 -0.41
CA GLU A 126 4.84 -25.28 -0.85
C GLU A 126 4.37 -26.43 0.02
N THR A 127 4.27 -26.18 1.32
CA THR A 127 3.82 -27.14 2.33
C THR A 127 2.85 -26.48 3.28
N THR A 128 2.21 -27.26 4.15
CA THR A 128 1.37 -26.74 5.25
C THR A 128 2.17 -26.49 6.53
N ALA A 129 3.49 -26.61 6.50
CA ALA A 129 4.33 -26.23 7.63
C ALA A 129 4.22 -24.72 7.89
N PRO A 130 4.25 -24.28 9.17
CA PRO A 130 4.20 -22.85 9.48
C PRO A 130 5.34 -22.08 8.82
N ILE A 131 5.02 -21.08 8.02
CA ILE A 131 5.98 -20.10 7.49
C ILE A 131 6.24 -18.99 8.52
N ARG A 132 7.43 -18.40 8.47
CA ARG A 132 7.81 -17.24 9.27
C ARG A 132 7.86 -15.97 8.40
N THR A 133 7.00 -15.01 8.68
CA THR A 133 6.97 -13.72 7.99
C THR A 133 8.21 -12.88 8.30
N SER A 134 8.40 -11.76 7.58
CA SER A 134 9.50 -10.81 7.80
C SER A 134 9.56 -10.23 9.22
N GLY A 135 8.41 -10.09 9.89
CA GLY A 135 8.32 -9.64 11.28
C GLY A 135 8.34 -10.77 12.32
N GLY A 136 8.57 -12.03 11.89
CA GLY A 136 8.65 -13.20 12.78
C GLY A 136 7.31 -13.83 13.15
N MET A 137 6.17 -13.28 12.71
CA MET A 137 4.86 -13.91 12.86
C MET A 137 4.86 -15.26 12.12
N LYS A 138 4.22 -16.27 12.72
CA LYS A 138 4.04 -17.58 12.09
C LYS A 138 2.64 -17.70 11.52
N ILE A 139 2.55 -18.21 10.30
CA ILE A 139 1.29 -18.47 9.61
C ILE A 139 1.29 -19.91 9.13
N VAL A 140 0.20 -20.60 9.39
CA VAL A 140 -0.04 -21.95 8.84
C VAL A 140 -0.80 -21.76 7.52
N PRO A 141 -0.23 -22.15 6.36
CA PRO A 141 -0.94 -22.05 5.09
C PRO A 141 -2.18 -22.95 5.04
N ASP A 142 -3.26 -22.46 4.39
CA ASP A 142 -4.50 -23.23 4.21
C ASP A 142 -4.30 -24.40 3.23
N TYR A 143 -3.51 -24.16 2.17
CA TYR A 143 -3.31 -25.12 1.09
C TYR A 143 -1.84 -25.22 0.67
N THR A 144 -1.51 -26.37 0.11
CA THR A 144 -0.28 -26.56 -0.65
C THR A 144 -0.49 -26.24 -2.12
N LEU A 145 0.62 -26.13 -2.89
CA LEU A 145 0.56 -25.95 -4.34
C LEU A 145 -0.23 -27.06 -5.06
N GLY A 146 -0.26 -28.28 -4.47
CA GLY A 146 -0.90 -29.44 -5.08
C GLY A 146 -2.41 -29.57 -4.86
N ASN A 147 -2.94 -28.92 -3.81
CA ASN A 147 -4.35 -29.05 -3.44
C ASN A 147 -5.11 -27.71 -3.34
N ALA A 148 -4.45 -26.60 -3.67
CA ALA A 148 -5.08 -25.28 -3.66
C ALA A 148 -6.22 -25.22 -4.69
N PRO A 149 -7.38 -24.62 -4.33
CA PRO A 149 -8.45 -24.36 -5.29
C PRO A 149 -7.97 -23.46 -6.43
N PRO A 150 -8.51 -23.58 -7.65
CA PRO A 150 -8.15 -22.70 -8.76
C PRO A 150 -8.50 -21.24 -8.42
N PRO A 151 -7.50 -20.31 -8.40
CA PRO A 151 -7.75 -18.91 -8.07
C PRO A 151 -8.32 -18.13 -9.28
N LYS A 152 -9.10 -17.09 -8.96
CA LYS A 152 -9.43 -15.99 -9.88
C LYS A 152 -8.54 -14.77 -9.66
N VAL A 153 -8.07 -14.59 -8.43
CA VAL A 153 -7.08 -13.57 -8.09
C VAL A 153 -5.91 -14.24 -7.39
N ILE A 154 -4.68 -13.86 -7.76
CA ILE A 154 -3.46 -14.25 -7.06
C ILE A 154 -2.82 -12.98 -6.49
N VAL A 155 -2.42 -13.02 -5.22
CA VAL A 155 -1.66 -11.98 -4.53
C VAL A 155 -0.29 -12.53 -4.18
N ILE A 156 0.77 -11.84 -4.61
CA ILE A 156 2.18 -12.21 -4.41
C ILE A 156 2.87 -11.11 -3.60
N PRO A 157 3.09 -11.28 -2.29
CA PRO A 157 3.83 -10.34 -1.47
C PRO A 157 5.33 -10.36 -1.74
N ALA A 158 6.06 -9.38 -1.23
CA ALA A 158 7.49 -9.50 -1.00
C ALA A 158 7.76 -10.68 -0.07
N GLN A 159 8.71 -11.54 -0.41
CA GLN A 159 9.03 -12.75 0.33
C GLN A 159 10.44 -13.26 -0.06
N SER A 160 10.93 -14.27 0.61
CA SER A 160 12.19 -14.93 0.28
C SER A 160 12.16 -15.52 -1.14
N GLU A 161 13.33 -15.92 -1.62
CA GLU A 161 13.49 -16.51 -2.96
C GLU A 161 12.52 -17.68 -3.15
N PRO A 162 11.61 -17.61 -4.15
CA PRO A 162 10.66 -18.67 -4.39
C PRO A 162 11.33 -19.89 -5.05
N SER A 163 10.84 -21.07 -4.72
CA SER A 163 11.27 -22.30 -5.40
C SER A 163 10.75 -22.35 -6.84
N ALA A 164 11.34 -23.24 -7.64
CA ALA A 164 10.87 -23.51 -9.00
C ALA A 164 9.40 -23.99 -9.02
N ALA A 165 8.97 -24.73 -7.99
CA ALA A 165 7.59 -25.22 -7.88
C ALA A 165 6.60 -24.07 -7.69
N VAL A 166 6.91 -23.08 -6.84
CA VAL A 166 6.10 -21.86 -6.64
C VAL A 166 6.01 -21.07 -7.95
N LEU A 167 7.12 -20.83 -8.63
CA LEU A 167 7.13 -20.10 -9.90
C LEU A 167 6.28 -20.80 -10.97
N GLU A 168 6.37 -22.12 -11.06
CA GLU A 168 5.58 -22.88 -12.02
C GLU A 168 4.09 -22.88 -11.67
N TRP A 169 3.73 -22.97 -10.38
CA TRP A 169 2.35 -22.88 -9.94
C TRP A 169 1.73 -21.52 -10.30
N ILE A 170 2.46 -20.42 -10.04
CA ILE A 170 2.03 -19.07 -10.44
C ILE A 170 1.82 -19.00 -11.94
N ARG A 171 2.80 -19.48 -12.73
CA ARG A 171 2.75 -19.46 -14.22
C ARG A 171 1.54 -20.22 -14.76
N LYS A 172 1.24 -21.40 -14.21
CA LYS A 172 0.09 -22.21 -14.62
C LYS A 172 -1.23 -21.58 -14.23
N SER A 173 -1.35 -21.14 -12.97
CA SER A 173 -2.58 -20.58 -12.43
C SER A 173 -2.96 -19.26 -13.10
N THR A 174 -1.98 -18.40 -13.43
CA THR A 174 -2.21 -17.10 -14.09
C THR A 174 -2.94 -17.22 -15.43
N LYS A 175 -2.87 -18.35 -16.11
CA LYS A 175 -3.60 -18.57 -17.37
C LYS A 175 -5.11 -18.49 -17.22
N ASN A 176 -5.63 -18.77 -16.02
CA ASN A 176 -7.06 -18.82 -15.70
C ASN A 176 -7.50 -17.78 -14.66
N THR A 177 -6.59 -16.88 -14.26
CA THR A 177 -6.91 -15.78 -13.35
C THR A 177 -7.46 -14.58 -14.09
N ASP A 178 -8.33 -13.85 -13.43
CA ASP A 178 -8.77 -12.53 -13.84
C ASP A 178 -7.72 -11.46 -13.50
N VAL A 179 -7.01 -11.66 -12.37
CA VAL A 179 -5.90 -10.81 -11.93
C VAL A 179 -4.83 -11.63 -11.22
N THR A 180 -3.57 -11.47 -11.63
CA THR A 180 -2.39 -11.88 -10.86
C THR A 180 -1.64 -10.62 -10.45
N MET A 181 -1.66 -10.30 -9.16
CA MET A 181 -1.07 -9.07 -8.63
C MET A 181 0.12 -9.35 -7.72
N SER A 182 1.13 -8.50 -7.82
CA SER A 182 2.26 -8.48 -6.89
C SER A 182 2.30 -7.17 -6.10
N VAL A 183 2.81 -7.22 -4.88
CA VAL A 183 3.02 -6.07 -4.01
C VAL A 183 4.48 -5.95 -3.66
N CYS A 184 5.03 -4.73 -3.66
CA CYS A 184 6.40 -4.47 -3.24
C CYS A 184 7.41 -5.24 -4.10
N THR A 185 8.41 -5.90 -3.48
CA THR A 185 9.36 -6.78 -4.18
C THR A 185 8.77 -8.14 -4.59
N GLY A 186 7.50 -8.42 -4.31
CA GLY A 186 6.77 -9.52 -4.95
C GLY A 186 6.78 -9.46 -6.47
N ALA A 187 7.03 -8.27 -7.05
CA ALA A 187 7.25 -8.11 -8.48
C ALA A 187 8.46 -8.90 -9.02
N PHE A 188 9.48 -9.15 -8.18
CA PHE A 188 10.62 -10.02 -8.57
C PHE A 188 10.19 -11.47 -8.71
N VAL A 189 9.32 -11.95 -7.81
CA VAL A 189 8.73 -13.28 -7.89
C VAL A 189 7.95 -13.43 -9.20
N LEU A 190 7.09 -12.45 -9.48
CA LEU A 190 6.29 -12.46 -10.72
C LEU A 190 7.18 -12.34 -11.97
N ALA A 191 8.24 -11.52 -11.95
CA ALA A 191 9.19 -11.39 -13.06
C ALA A 191 9.94 -12.70 -13.34
N LYS A 192 10.36 -13.43 -12.28
CA LYS A 192 11.03 -14.74 -12.42
C LYS A 192 10.16 -15.82 -13.08
N THR A 193 8.84 -15.68 -13.05
CA THR A 193 7.97 -16.58 -13.84
C THR A 193 8.10 -16.36 -15.34
N GLY A 194 8.68 -15.24 -15.81
CA GLY A 194 8.72 -14.83 -17.21
C GLY A 194 7.44 -14.14 -17.69
N LEU A 195 6.39 -14.06 -16.87
CA LEU A 195 5.09 -13.48 -17.29
C LEU A 195 5.16 -11.97 -17.53
N LEU A 196 6.11 -11.26 -16.91
CA LEU A 196 6.30 -9.82 -17.08
C LEU A 196 7.21 -9.45 -18.27
N SER A 197 7.76 -10.42 -19.00
CA SER A 197 8.62 -10.15 -20.18
C SER A 197 7.93 -9.22 -21.17
N ARG A 198 8.59 -8.10 -21.52
CA ARG A 198 8.12 -7.04 -22.43
C ARG A 198 6.83 -6.35 -21.98
N LYS A 199 6.46 -6.45 -20.69
CA LYS A 199 5.32 -5.79 -20.10
C LYS A 199 5.74 -4.59 -19.25
N THR A 200 4.79 -3.72 -18.95
CA THR A 200 5.00 -2.61 -18.03
C THR A 200 4.73 -3.09 -16.59
N ALA A 201 5.64 -2.76 -15.69
CA ALA A 201 5.52 -3.12 -14.27
C ALA A 201 6.10 -2.05 -13.36
N THR A 202 5.73 -2.09 -12.09
CA THR A 202 6.38 -1.32 -11.01
C THR A 202 6.75 -2.26 -9.86
N THR A 203 7.52 -1.74 -8.93
CA THR A 203 7.92 -2.44 -7.70
C THR A 203 8.15 -1.43 -6.59
N PHE A 204 8.64 -1.87 -5.44
CA PHE A 204 9.08 -0.98 -4.36
C PHE A 204 10.17 -0.02 -4.84
N HIS A 205 10.05 1.26 -4.53
CA HIS A 205 10.92 2.32 -5.07
C HIS A 205 12.41 2.08 -4.79
N ALA A 206 12.79 1.59 -3.61
CA ALA A 206 14.19 1.28 -3.28
C ALA A 206 14.73 0.07 -4.07
N ALA A 207 13.89 -0.68 -4.76
CA ALA A 207 14.28 -1.82 -5.59
C ALA A 207 14.31 -1.51 -7.10
N PHE A 208 14.00 -0.29 -7.53
CA PHE A 208 13.90 0.05 -8.95
C PHE A 208 15.17 -0.25 -9.74
N VAL A 209 16.33 0.13 -9.21
CA VAL A 209 17.62 -0.10 -9.87
C VAL A 209 17.88 -1.60 -10.04
N ARG A 210 17.76 -2.35 -8.93
CA ARG A 210 17.96 -3.80 -8.93
C ARG A 210 16.96 -4.51 -9.84
N PHE A 211 15.69 -4.09 -9.86
CA PHE A 211 14.67 -4.68 -10.73
C PHE A 211 14.99 -4.47 -12.21
N ALA A 212 15.31 -3.23 -12.60
CA ALA A 212 15.68 -2.91 -13.98
C ALA A 212 16.95 -3.64 -14.45
N MET A 213 17.91 -3.88 -13.55
CA MET A 213 19.13 -4.62 -13.89
C MET A 213 18.88 -6.12 -14.05
N GLN A 214 18.05 -6.71 -13.20
CA GLN A 214 17.76 -8.14 -13.24
C GLN A 214 16.79 -8.51 -14.38
N PHE A 215 15.91 -7.58 -14.75
CA PHE A 215 14.86 -7.80 -15.76
C PHE A 215 14.83 -6.66 -16.78
N PRO A 216 15.89 -6.53 -17.62
CA PRO A 216 16.04 -5.40 -18.54
C PRO A 216 15.00 -5.37 -19.68
N ASP A 217 14.28 -6.45 -19.90
CA ASP A 217 13.22 -6.59 -20.89
C ASP A 217 11.84 -6.14 -20.35
N ILE A 218 11.73 -5.82 -19.07
CA ILE A 218 10.51 -5.30 -18.43
C ILE A 218 10.52 -3.76 -18.46
N HIS A 219 9.43 -3.15 -18.90
CA HIS A 219 9.28 -1.69 -18.90
C HIS A 219 8.95 -1.20 -17.48
N LEU A 220 9.99 -0.87 -16.70
CA LEU A 220 9.81 -0.37 -15.34
C LEU A 220 9.19 1.02 -15.34
N LYS A 221 7.99 1.15 -14.77
CA LYS A 221 7.30 2.44 -14.55
C LYS A 221 7.57 2.93 -13.13
N ARG A 222 8.46 3.93 -12.99
CA ARG A 222 8.72 4.61 -11.71
C ARG A 222 7.59 5.58 -11.38
N GLY A 223 7.38 5.84 -10.11
CA GLY A 223 6.34 6.78 -9.65
C GLY A 223 4.90 6.27 -9.82
N ALA A 224 4.72 5.04 -10.26
CA ALA A 224 3.42 4.41 -10.28
C ALA A 224 3.07 3.85 -8.90
N ARG A 225 1.85 4.08 -8.45
CA ARG A 225 1.26 3.42 -7.28
C ARG A 225 1.02 1.94 -7.58
N PHE A 226 0.50 1.69 -8.78
CA PHE A 226 0.39 0.36 -9.39
C PHE A 226 0.38 0.46 -10.92
N VAL A 227 0.63 -0.65 -11.56
CA VAL A 227 0.56 -0.83 -13.02
C VAL A 227 -0.31 -2.04 -13.32
N GLU A 228 -1.20 -1.91 -14.29
CA GLU A 228 -2.01 -3.01 -14.84
C GLU A 228 -1.59 -3.24 -16.30
N ASP A 229 -1.27 -4.49 -16.65
CA ASP A 229 -0.93 -4.91 -18.02
C ASP A 229 -1.57 -6.28 -18.33
N GLY A 230 -2.72 -6.26 -18.98
CA GLY A 230 -3.55 -7.43 -19.18
C GLY A 230 -4.19 -7.93 -17.90
N ASN A 231 -3.98 -9.20 -17.58
CA ASN A 231 -4.39 -9.80 -16.30
C ASN A 231 -3.27 -9.75 -15.24
N LEU A 232 -2.15 -9.10 -15.53
CA LEU A 232 -1.08 -8.89 -14.57
C LEU A 232 -1.17 -7.50 -13.97
N ALA A 233 -0.90 -7.38 -12.68
CA ALA A 233 -0.83 -6.11 -12.00
C ALA A 233 0.34 -6.10 -11.01
N THR A 234 1.02 -4.95 -10.87
CA THR A 234 2.12 -4.80 -9.94
C THR A 234 1.93 -3.52 -9.14
N ALA A 235 2.06 -3.59 -7.81
CA ALA A 235 1.99 -2.44 -6.92
C ALA A 235 3.38 -2.05 -6.42
N GLY A 236 3.54 -0.77 -6.10
CA GLY A 236 4.67 -0.25 -5.37
C GLY A 236 4.83 -0.88 -3.97
N GLY A 237 5.52 -0.20 -3.06
CA GLY A 237 5.79 -0.76 -1.73
C GLY A 237 4.58 -0.78 -0.81
N LEU A 238 4.50 -1.81 0.04
CA LEU A 238 3.68 -1.86 1.25
C LEU A 238 2.20 -1.47 1.02
N SER A 239 1.82 -0.27 1.47
CA SER A 239 0.45 0.24 1.38
C SER A 239 -0.11 0.37 -0.04
N SER A 240 0.75 0.31 -1.09
CA SER A 240 0.29 0.26 -2.49
C SER A 240 -0.52 -0.99 -2.80
N GLY A 241 -0.33 -2.08 -2.02
CA GLY A 241 -1.12 -3.30 -2.12
C GLY A 241 -2.60 -3.09 -1.77
N ILE A 242 -2.89 -2.22 -0.79
CA ILE A 242 -4.25 -1.84 -0.42
C ILE A 242 -4.93 -1.13 -1.61
N ASP A 243 -4.23 -0.16 -2.22
CA ASP A 243 -4.76 0.57 -3.37
C ASP A 243 -5.01 -0.34 -4.58
N LEU A 244 -4.09 -1.27 -4.86
CA LEU A 244 -4.28 -2.21 -5.96
C LEU A 244 -5.44 -3.19 -5.67
N ALA A 245 -5.62 -3.64 -4.44
CA ALA A 245 -6.76 -4.48 -4.06
C ALA A 245 -8.09 -3.72 -4.21
N LEU A 246 -8.20 -2.46 -3.75
CA LEU A 246 -9.36 -1.61 -3.98
C LEU A 246 -9.62 -1.39 -5.48
N ARG A 247 -8.56 -1.27 -6.28
CA ARG A 247 -8.67 -1.21 -7.75
C ARG A 247 -9.25 -2.50 -8.33
N VAL A 248 -8.86 -3.67 -7.83
CA VAL A 248 -9.42 -4.97 -8.24
C VAL A 248 -10.91 -5.05 -7.85
N VAL A 249 -11.28 -4.59 -6.64
CA VAL A 249 -12.69 -4.47 -6.22
C VAL A 249 -13.47 -3.56 -7.18
N GLU A 250 -12.92 -2.40 -7.55
CA GLU A 250 -13.53 -1.50 -8.53
C GLU A 250 -13.77 -2.20 -9.88
N ARG A 251 -12.82 -3.01 -10.33
CA ARG A 251 -12.95 -3.75 -11.61
C ARG A 251 -14.05 -4.80 -11.57
N TYR A 252 -14.29 -5.47 -10.43
CA TYR A 252 -15.35 -6.46 -10.27
C TYR A 252 -16.72 -5.84 -10.00
N TYR A 253 -16.78 -4.85 -9.12
CA TYR A 253 -18.04 -4.39 -8.53
C TYR A 253 -18.32 -2.89 -8.73
N GLY A 254 -17.42 -2.20 -9.42
CA GLY A 254 -17.57 -0.78 -9.71
C GLY A 254 -17.05 0.12 -8.60
N ARG A 255 -16.93 1.41 -8.96
CA ARG A 255 -16.29 2.43 -8.14
C ARG A 255 -16.99 2.67 -6.79
N GLU A 256 -18.31 2.60 -6.76
CA GLU A 256 -19.06 2.89 -5.54
C GLU A 256 -18.87 1.80 -4.47
N ILE A 257 -18.72 0.54 -4.87
CA ILE A 257 -18.38 -0.55 -3.95
C ILE A 257 -16.96 -0.37 -3.41
N ALA A 258 -15.99 -0.06 -4.28
CA ALA A 258 -14.61 0.19 -3.85
C ALA A 258 -14.51 1.38 -2.89
N LYS A 259 -15.23 2.48 -3.14
CA LYS A 259 -15.33 3.63 -2.23
C LYS A 259 -15.93 3.25 -0.88
N LYS A 260 -17.01 2.46 -0.91
CA LYS A 260 -17.65 2.00 0.33
C LYS A 260 -16.70 1.12 1.13
N THR A 261 -16.01 0.17 0.49
CA THR A 261 -15.00 -0.67 1.14
C THR A 261 -13.90 0.18 1.78
N ALA A 262 -13.33 1.15 1.04
CA ALA A 262 -12.33 2.06 1.60
C ALA A 262 -12.87 2.88 2.79
N TYR A 263 -14.12 3.34 2.72
CA TYR A 263 -14.79 4.08 3.79
C TYR A 263 -15.00 3.22 5.04
N ASP A 264 -15.49 1.99 4.88
CA ASP A 264 -15.76 1.06 5.99
C ASP A 264 -14.45 0.64 6.70
N MET A 265 -13.33 0.54 5.95
CA MET A 265 -11.98 0.32 6.47
C MET A 265 -11.34 1.59 7.07
N GLU A 266 -12.00 2.74 7.05
CA GLU A 266 -11.42 4.05 7.40
C GLU A 266 -10.12 4.35 6.62
N TYR A 267 -9.97 3.77 5.42
CA TYR A 267 -8.80 3.97 4.57
C TYR A 267 -8.88 5.30 3.83
N GLN A 268 -8.04 6.25 4.22
CA GLN A 268 -8.04 7.61 3.66
C GLN A 268 -7.18 7.75 2.39
N GLY A 269 -6.43 6.71 2.01
CA GLY A 269 -5.63 6.70 0.78
C GLY A 269 -6.51 6.76 -0.46
N GLN A 270 -6.06 7.52 -1.47
CA GLN A 270 -6.76 7.68 -2.75
C GLN A 270 -5.96 7.13 -3.93
N GLY A 271 -4.87 6.42 -3.66
CA GLY A 271 -3.97 5.87 -4.68
C GLY A 271 -4.65 4.90 -5.63
N TRP A 272 -5.69 4.19 -5.17
CA TRP A 272 -6.46 3.26 -6.00
C TRP A 272 -7.22 3.94 -7.15
N MET A 273 -7.53 5.24 -7.01
CA MET A 273 -8.16 6.05 -8.05
C MET A 273 -7.13 6.71 -9.00
N ASN A 274 -5.85 6.76 -8.60
CA ASN A 274 -4.79 7.37 -9.38
C ASN A 274 -3.54 6.46 -9.40
N PRO A 275 -3.36 5.66 -10.47
CA PRO A 275 -2.23 4.74 -10.57
C PRO A 275 -0.87 5.44 -10.59
N ASP A 276 -0.81 6.74 -10.85
CA ASP A 276 0.43 7.53 -10.92
C ASP A 276 0.70 8.35 -9.63
N SER A 277 0.06 8.03 -8.51
CA SER A 277 0.15 8.83 -7.27
C SER A 277 1.44 8.67 -6.46
N ASN A 278 2.39 7.84 -6.91
CA ASN A 278 3.69 7.65 -6.27
C ASN A 278 4.81 8.51 -6.89
N GLN A 279 4.49 9.65 -7.53
CA GLN A 279 5.47 10.48 -8.22
C GLN A 279 6.60 10.99 -7.32
N VAL A 280 6.37 11.13 -6.03
CA VAL A 280 7.42 11.47 -5.05
C VAL A 280 8.59 10.46 -5.05
N TYR A 281 8.33 9.20 -5.42
CA TYR A 281 9.31 8.12 -5.52
C TYR A 281 9.83 7.88 -6.95
N ALA A 282 9.39 8.68 -7.95
CA ALA A 282 9.81 8.49 -9.34
C ALA A 282 11.28 8.77 -9.56
N ARG A 283 11.82 9.76 -8.83
CA ARG A 283 13.24 10.12 -8.90
C ARG A 283 14.02 9.31 -7.86
N ALA A 284 15.19 8.82 -8.28
CA ALA A 284 16.13 8.26 -7.33
C ALA A 284 16.56 9.35 -6.34
N PRO A 285 16.61 9.07 -5.03
CA PRO A 285 17.20 9.99 -4.09
C PRO A 285 18.67 10.23 -4.45
N VAL A 286 19.14 11.46 -4.24
CA VAL A 286 20.54 11.82 -4.55
C VAL A 286 21.38 11.47 -3.33
N SER A 287 22.46 10.68 -3.53
CA SER A 287 23.45 10.41 -2.48
C SER A 287 24.23 11.68 -2.16
N THR A 288 24.33 12.02 -0.89
CA THR A 288 25.16 13.13 -0.40
C THR A 288 26.24 12.63 0.56
N ALA A 289 27.18 13.49 0.92
CA ALA A 289 28.23 13.13 1.88
C ALA A 289 27.67 12.85 3.28
N GLU A 290 26.58 13.54 3.66
CA GLU A 290 25.88 13.42 4.95
C GLU A 290 24.91 12.23 4.96
N HIS A 291 24.26 11.99 3.82
CA HIS A 291 23.28 10.94 3.62
C HIS A 291 23.66 10.06 2.42
N PRO A 292 24.66 9.19 2.57
CA PRO A 292 25.06 8.28 1.51
C PRO A 292 23.99 7.23 1.26
N LEU A 293 23.78 6.93 -0.02
CA LEU A 293 22.84 5.90 -0.44
C LEU A 293 23.58 4.63 -0.85
N CYS A 294 22.94 3.49 -0.64
CA CYS A 294 23.42 2.22 -1.17
C CYS A 294 23.50 2.30 -2.70
N ALA A 295 24.68 2.06 -3.26
CA ALA A 295 24.91 2.16 -4.70
C ALA A 295 24.09 1.11 -5.52
N VAL A 296 23.62 0.05 -4.87
CA VAL A 296 22.86 -1.03 -5.53
C VAL A 296 21.35 -0.82 -5.44
N CYS A 297 20.83 -0.47 -4.26
CA CYS A 297 19.39 -0.39 -4.04
C CYS A 297 18.85 1.03 -3.77
N GLY A 298 19.73 2.02 -3.56
CA GLY A 298 19.34 3.41 -3.31
C GLY A 298 18.79 3.69 -1.91
N MET A 299 18.85 2.73 -0.98
CA MET A 299 18.45 2.95 0.42
C MET A 299 19.46 3.81 1.15
N ASP A 300 18.97 4.65 2.07
CA ASP A 300 19.81 5.43 2.97
C ASP A 300 20.63 4.49 3.88
N VAL A 301 21.91 4.81 4.06
CA VAL A 301 22.83 3.99 4.84
C VAL A 301 23.63 4.81 5.83
N ASN A 302 23.96 4.23 6.97
CA ASN A 302 24.81 4.86 7.94
C ASN A 302 26.26 4.88 7.45
N ARG A 303 26.80 6.07 7.15
CA ARG A 303 28.15 6.26 6.62
C ARG A 303 29.26 5.58 7.43
N VAL A 304 29.08 5.48 8.75
CA VAL A 304 30.11 4.95 9.66
C VAL A 304 30.15 3.42 9.61
N SER A 305 29.00 2.78 9.69
CA SER A 305 28.85 1.31 9.81
C SER A 305 28.60 0.58 8.50
N ALA A 306 28.20 1.30 7.43
CA ALA A 306 27.89 0.67 6.14
C ALA A 306 29.12 -0.01 5.51
N PRO A 307 28.96 -1.19 4.89
CA PRO A 307 29.94 -1.79 4.01
C PRO A 307 30.34 -0.81 2.91
N LYS A 308 31.62 -0.82 2.48
CA LYS A 308 32.20 0.14 1.53
C LYS A 308 33.02 -0.55 0.46
N SER A 309 33.05 0.03 -0.74
CA SER A 309 34.01 -0.27 -1.80
C SER A 309 34.51 1.02 -2.43
N VAL A 310 35.76 1.00 -2.89
CA VAL A 310 36.33 2.11 -3.67
C VAL A 310 36.42 1.67 -5.12
N PHE A 311 35.81 2.46 -6.01
CA PHE A 311 35.88 2.24 -7.44
C PHE A 311 36.15 3.55 -8.17
N LYS A 312 37.18 3.56 -9.03
CA LYS A 312 37.63 4.75 -9.77
C LYS A 312 37.87 6.01 -8.85
N GLY A 313 38.41 5.78 -7.65
CA GLY A 313 38.69 6.87 -6.68
C GLY A 313 37.47 7.34 -5.86
N THR A 314 36.26 6.85 -6.13
CA THR A 314 35.01 7.18 -5.41
C THR A 314 34.66 6.09 -4.42
N THR A 315 34.26 6.49 -3.20
CA THR A 315 33.78 5.55 -2.18
C THR A 315 32.25 5.34 -2.35
N TYR A 316 31.86 4.10 -2.48
CA TYR A 316 30.46 3.65 -2.55
C TYR A 316 30.09 2.94 -1.25
N TYR A 317 28.85 3.13 -0.82
CA TYR A 317 28.31 2.58 0.42
C TYR A 317 27.19 1.58 0.10
N PHE A 318 26.99 0.60 0.99
CA PHE A 318 26.01 -0.47 0.78
C PHE A 318 25.19 -0.71 2.05
N CYS A 319 23.93 -1.09 1.90
CA CYS A 319 23.05 -1.43 3.02
C CYS A 319 23.33 -2.85 3.58
N SER A 320 24.06 -3.69 2.83
CA SER A 320 24.42 -5.06 3.20
C SER A 320 25.72 -5.50 2.52
N ASP A 321 26.36 -6.54 3.06
CA ASP A 321 27.50 -7.19 2.41
C ASP A 321 27.14 -7.86 1.10
N ASP A 322 25.91 -8.29 0.94
CA ASP A 322 25.43 -8.90 -0.31
C ASP A 322 25.31 -7.86 -1.43
N ASP A 323 24.77 -6.67 -1.14
CA ASP A 323 24.76 -5.57 -2.11
C ASP A 323 26.19 -5.12 -2.46
N LYS A 324 27.11 -5.13 -1.48
CA LYS A 324 28.53 -4.87 -1.73
C LYS A 324 29.12 -5.90 -2.69
N LYS A 325 28.89 -7.19 -2.48
CA LYS A 325 29.35 -8.27 -3.40
C LYS A 325 28.81 -8.11 -4.82
N ILE A 326 27.51 -7.77 -4.92
CA ILE A 326 26.84 -7.51 -6.21
C ILE A 326 27.51 -6.35 -6.94
N PHE A 327 27.81 -5.26 -6.24
CA PHE A 327 28.53 -4.11 -6.80
C PHE A 327 29.94 -4.49 -7.23
N ASP A 328 30.71 -5.14 -6.36
CA ASP A 328 32.12 -5.50 -6.59
C ASP A 328 32.28 -6.43 -7.82
N ALA A 329 31.26 -7.25 -8.11
CA ALA A 329 31.23 -8.12 -9.27
C ALA A 329 31.02 -7.37 -10.59
N ALA A 330 30.38 -6.18 -10.60
CA ALA A 330 30.09 -5.43 -11.82
C ALA A 330 29.88 -3.92 -11.55
N PRO A 331 30.88 -3.19 -11.02
CA PRO A 331 30.70 -1.82 -10.54
C PRO A 331 30.28 -0.82 -11.64
N ASP A 332 30.77 -0.98 -12.86
CA ASP A 332 30.41 -0.08 -13.98
C ASP A 332 28.90 -0.07 -14.29
N LYS A 333 28.20 -1.17 -14.00
CA LYS A 333 26.72 -1.23 -14.20
C LYS A 333 25.96 -0.30 -13.28
N PHE A 334 26.46 -0.10 -12.05
CA PHE A 334 25.79 0.71 -11.03
C PHE A 334 26.18 2.19 -11.16
N VAL A 335 27.42 2.49 -11.50
CA VAL A 335 27.89 3.86 -11.69
C VAL A 335 27.18 4.50 -12.88
N ASN A 336 27.15 3.83 -14.02
CA ASN A 336 26.51 4.34 -15.24
C ASN A 336 24.97 4.39 -15.16
N ALA A 337 24.36 3.54 -14.34
CA ALA A 337 22.90 3.55 -14.12
C ALA A 337 22.47 4.78 -13.29
N ASN A 338 23.29 5.21 -12.34
CA ASN A 338 23.01 6.39 -11.51
C ASN A 338 23.21 7.73 -12.26
N GLU A 339 24.03 7.77 -13.30
CA GLU A 339 24.20 8.95 -14.17
C GLU A 339 23.04 9.15 -15.17
N LYS A 340 22.29 8.08 -15.46
CA LYS A 340 21.16 8.09 -16.42
C LYS A 340 19.79 8.27 -15.72
N LEU A 341 19.75 8.41 -14.40
CA LEU A 341 18.57 8.52 -13.56
C LEU A 341 18.38 9.94 -13.02
#